data_cdced9d7220faefb9ec2e70c165d26de
#
_entry.id   cdced9d7220faefb9ec2e70c165d26de
#
_cell.length_a   1.000
_cell.length_b   1.000
_cell.length_c   1.000
_cell.angle_alpha   90.00
_cell.angle_beta   90.00
_cell.angle_gamma   90.00
#
_symmetry.space_group_name_H-M   'P 1'
#
loop_
_entity.id
_entity.type
_entity.pdbx_description
1 polymer ?
#
loop_
_entity_poly.entity_id
_entity_poly.type
_entity_poly.pdbx_seq_one_letter_code
_entity_poly.pdbx_strand_id
1 'polypeptide(L)'
;MNQSPSGPSSLSVNVGAAQKYGRSRPSSPTSPLYQANPKPRADDYVYFERRPQDNFTSDAVARATAAKLKLESYYKVAVDAAIERNQRRGELEQKLSQPMPGEAKDREVRKYNKLESQHLRLKRTKIRLTDFRTVKVIGKGAFGEVRLVQKLDTGKVYAMKTLQKAEMLKRDQLAHVRAERDVLAESTSPWVVQLFYSFQDPMYLYLIMEFLPGGDLMTMLMKYDVFSEDVSRFYMAECILAIEAVHKLGYIHRDIKPDNILIDKNGHLKLSDFGLSTGLHKTSQGDVYKRLLEQEKTRDPQRNSVQVNSINLTMSREQIATWKANRRKLAYSTVGTPDYIAPEVFLLQGYGKECDWWSLGAIMYECLVGYAPFCSENPGDTYKKIIDWPNYMFFPQEVHISQEAEHIIRNMMTWADGRLTVEGIKSHPFFGGADWDSLRYIAPPFVPSLQSITDTTYFPTDDLGNLPEQLEVHEALGSERDLAFIGFTFKRFTNGQHT
;
A
#
# COMPACT_ATOMS: atom_id res chain seq x y z
N MET A 1 -11.75 0.76 58.80
CA MET A 1 -11.31 -0.65 58.98
C MET A 1 -10.79 -1.11 57.64
N ASN A 2 -9.49 -1.26 57.55
CA ASN A 2 -8.74 -1.67 56.35
C ASN A 2 -8.88 -3.18 56.12
N GLN A 3 -9.08 -3.57 54.87
CA GLN A 3 -8.56 -4.86 54.39
C GLN A 3 -8.16 -4.73 52.90
N SER A 4 -6.87 -4.93 52.65
CA SER A 4 -6.26 -5.07 51.35
C SER A 4 -6.43 -6.52 50.83
N PRO A 5 -6.57 -6.77 49.53
CA PRO A 5 -6.52 -8.12 48.97
C PRO A 5 -5.08 -8.53 48.67
N SER A 6 -4.76 -9.72 49.08
CA SER A 6 -3.51 -10.49 48.93
C SER A 6 -3.24 -10.83 47.43
N GLY A 7 -1.98 -10.76 47.03
CA GLY A 7 -1.47 -11.17 45.72
C GLY A 7 -1.44 -12.69 45.51
N PRO A 8 -1.34 -13.14 44.26
CA PRO A 8 -1.34 -14.57 43.96
C PRO A 8 0.00 -15.25 44.18
N SER A 9 -0.10 -16.43 44.79
CA SER A 9 0.97 -17.37 45.16
C SER A 9 1.69 -17.94 43.91
N SER A 10 3.01 -18.07 44.07
CA SER A 10 3.92 -18.75 43.14
C SER A 10 3.57 -20.24 42.99
N LEU A 11 3.25 -20.69 41.79
CA LEU A 11 3.16 -22.09 41.43
C LEU A 11 4.56 -22.67 41.19
N SER A 12 5.02 -23.53 42.11
CA SER A 12 6.17 -24.39 41.94
C SER A 12 5.83 -25.56 41.01
N VAL A 13 6.50 -25.68 39.89
CA VAL A 13 6.38 -26.82 38.99
C VAL A 13 7.28 -27.95 39.47
N ASN A 14 6.64 -29.02 39.92
CA ASN A 14 7.30 -30.27 40.34
C ASN A 14 7.70 -31.06 39.07
N VAL A 15 8.99 -31.22 38.80
CA VAL A 15 9.52 -32.01 37.68
C VAL A 15 9.66 -33.46 38.15
N GLY A 16 8.68 -34.27 37.76
CA GLY A 16 8.68 -35.71 37.95
C GLY A 16 9.79 -36.42 37.13
N ALA A 17 10.40 -37.40 37.76
CA ALA A 17 11.53 -38.20 37.34
C ALA A 17 11.34 -38.88 35.96
N ALA A 18 12.28 -38.69 35.04
CA ALA A 18 12.43 -39.50 33.83
C ALA A 18 13.49 -40.58 34.02
N GLN A 19 13.11 -41.81 33.70
CA GLN A 19 13.88 -43.02 33.76
C GLN A 19 15.14 -43.01 32.89
N LYS A 20 16.18 -43.64 33.40
CA LYS A 20 17.49 -43.85 32.79
C LYS A 20 17.44 -44.73 31.55
N TYR A 21 17.96 -44.21 30.41
CA TYR A 21 18.57 -45.02 29.36
C TYR A 21 20.02 -44.57 29.18
N GLY A 22 20.95 -45.48 29.58
CA GLY A 22 22.37 -45.23 29.45
C GLY A 22 22.81 -45.33 27.99
N ARG A 23 23.45 -44.28 27.50
CA ARG A 23 24.44 -44.31 26.42
C ARG A 23 25.59 -43.40 26.83
N SER A 24 26.76 -44.00 26.98
CA SER A 24 28.03 -43.33 27.23
C SER A 24 28.34 -42.32 26.13
N ARG A 25 28.46 -41.05 26.51
CA ARG A 25 29.02 -39.98 25.68
C ARG A 25 30.53 -39.91 25.89
N PRO A 26 31.33 -39.69 24.82
CA PRO A 26 32.76 -39.43 25.01
C PRO A 26 32.96 -38.10 25.77
N SER A 27 33.90 -38.11 26.67
CA SER A 27 34.31 -36.99 27.51
C SER A 27 34.81 -35.81 26.67
N SER A 28 34.08 -34.69 26.69
CA SER A 28 34.57 -33.40 26.21
C SER A 28 35.71 -32.90 27.14
N PRO A 29 36.73 -32.20 26.59
CA PRO A 29 37.77 -31.64 27.44
C PRO A 29 37.18 -30.61 28.39
N THR A 30 37.51 -30.74 29.65
CA THR A 30 37.14 -29.83 30.74
C THR A 30 37.59 -28.42 30.42
N SER A 31 36.62 -27.51 30.17
CA SER A 31 36.87 -26.07 30.19
C SER A 31 37.41 -25.67 31.57
N PRO A 32 38.37 -24.74 31.64
CA PRO A 32 38.88 -24.27 32.92
C PRO A 32 37.75 -23.73 33.77
N LEU A 33 37.71 -24.16 35.04
CA LEU A 33 36.78 -23.72 36.04
C LEU A 33 36.64 -22.19 36.01
N TYR A 34 35.46 -21.73 35.69
CA TYR A 34 35.07 -20.34 35.87
C TYR A 34 35.09 -20.10 37.39
N GLN A 35 36.17 -19.55 37.90
CA GLN A 35 36.18 -19.01 39.24
C GLN A 35 35.20 -17.85 39.22
N ALA A 36 34.08 -17.98 39.92
CA ALA A 36 33.13 -16.90 40.11
C ALA A 36 33.88 -15.71 40.72
N ASN A 37 34.16 -14.71 39.96
CA ASN A 37 34.65 -13.43 40.46
C ASN A 37 33.68 -12.96 41.57
N PRO A 38 34.19 -12.52 42.72
CA PRO A 38 33.35 -11.96 43.77
C PRO A 38 32.49 -10.85 43.14
N LYS A 39 31.19 -10.85 43.48
CA LYS A 39 30.29 -9.79 43.02
C LYS A 39 30.94 -8.44 43.34
N PRO A 40 31.14 -7.56 42.36
CA PRO A 40 31.70 -6.25 42.62
C PRO A 40 30.83 -5.53 43.66
N ARG A 41 31.49 -4.95 44.69
CA ARG A 41 30.81 -4.08 45.65
C ARG A 41 30.18 -2.92 44.91
N ALA A 42 29.09 -2.34 45.43
CA ALA A 42 28.37 -1.25 44.74
C ALA A 42 29.28 -0.06 44.39
N ASP A 43 30.39 0.11 45.16
CA ASP A 43 31.39 1.17 44.95
C ASP A 43 32.40 0.85 43.83
N ASP A 44 32.46 -0.37 43.31
CA ASP A 44 33.35 -0.77 42.22
C ASP A 44 32.70 -0.61 40.82
N TYR A 45 31.48 -0.11 40.78
CA TYR A 45 30.83 0.19 39.49
C TYR A 45 31.45 1.45 38.86
N VAL A 46 32.31 1.24 37.88
CA VAL A 46 32.78 2.33 37.02
C VAL A 46 31.60 2.73 36.13
N TYR A 47 30.91 3.80 36.49
CA TYR A 47 29.93 4.44 35.60
C TYR A 47 30.72 5.00 34.43
N PHE A 48 30.52 4.42 33.24
CA PHE A 48 31.01 5.03 32.00
C PHE A 48 30.28 6.35 31.81
N GLU A 49 30.93 7.46 32.09
CA GLU A 49 30.44 8.77 31.68
C GLU A 49 30.29 8.76 30.18
N ARG A 50 29.08 9.14 29.70
CA ARG A 50 28.88 9.34 28.25
C ARG A 50 29.79 10.45 27.82
N ARG A 51 30.82 10.10 27.05
CA ARG A 51 31.69 11.11 26.45
C ARG A 51 30.83 12.02 25.54
N PRO A 52 31.02 13.36 25.62
CA PRO A 52 30.33 14.28 24.69
C PRO A 52 30.56 13.86 23.26
N GLN A 53 29.54 13.98 22.42
CA GLN A 53 29.62 13.61 20.98
C GLN A 53 30.69 14.39 20.25
N ASP A 54 31.04 15.57 20.74
CA ASP A 54 32.06 16.48 20.16
C ASP A 54 33.48 15.88 20.13
N ASN A 55 33.73 14.80 20.87
CA ASN A 55 35.02 14.11 20.90
C ASN A 55 35.17 13.01 19.83
N PHE A 56 34.14 12.79 18.99
CA PHE A 56 34.16 11.77 17.95
C PHE A 56 34.15 12.40 16.55
N THR A 57 34.79 11.73 15.60
CA THR A 57 34.71 12.15 14.20
C THR A 57 33.26 12.00 13.71
N SER A 58 32.82 12.85 12.76
CA SER A 58 31.48 12.80 12.19
C SER A 58 31.16 11.42 11.61
N ASP A 59 32.15 10.75 11.01
CA ASP A 59 32.02 9.39 10.47
C ASP A 59 31.79 8.34 11.60
N ALA A 60 32.48 8.48 12.74
CA ALA A 60 32.26 7.60 13.88
C ALA A 60 30.84 7.76 14.47
N VAL A 61 30.35 9.00 14.57
CA VAL A 61 28.98 9.30 15.02
C VAL A 61 27.95 8.75 14.04
N ALA A 62 28.16 8.92 12.74
CA ALA A 62 27.28 8.39 11.70
C ALA A 62 27.20 6.86 11.76
N ARG A 63 28.35 6.16 11.88
CA ARG A 63 28.39 4.69 12.01
C ARG A 63 27.71 4.20 13.29
N ALA A 64 27.92 4.88 14.42
CA ALA A 64 27.27 4.54 15.70
C ALA A 64 25.74 4.73 15.62
N THR A 65 25.28 5.83 15.04
CA THR A 65 23.86 6.10 14.79
C THR A 65 23.24 5.04 13.88
N ALA A 66 23.95 4.67 12.83
CA ALA A 66 23.55 3.60 11.93
C ALA A 66 23.40 2.25 12.63
N ALA A 67 24.39 1.88 13.45
CA ALA A 67 24.35 0.66 14.23
C ALA A 67 23.20 0.67 15.24
N LYS A 68 22.96 1.78 15.93
CA LYS A 68 21.83 1.96 16.86
C LYS A 68 20.50 1.74 16.15
N LEU A 69 20.24 2.44 15.03
CA LEU A 69 18.99 2.30 14.28
C LEU A 69 18.77 0.88 13.76
N LYS A 70 19.84 0.20 13.29
CA LYS A 70 19.75 -1.20 12.87
C LYS A 70 19.38 -2.13 14.01
N LEU A 71 19.98 -1.94 15.20
CA LEU A 71 19.68 -2.73 16.40
C LEU A 71 18.25 -2.48 16.88
N GLU A 72 17.81 -1.23 16.96
CA GLU A 72 16.44 -0.89 17.36
C GLU A 72 15.41 -1.53 16.42
N SER A 73 15.61 -1.43 15.10
CA SER A 73 14.75 -2.07 14.11
C SER A 73 14.75 -3.60 14.25
N TYR A 74 15.92 -4.21 14.44
CA TYR A 74 16.05 -5.66 14.63
C TYR A 74 15.29 -6.15 15.86
N TYR A 75 15.48 -5.48 17.02
CA TYR A 75 14.80 -5.87 18.24
C TYR A 75 13.30 -5.63 18.18
N LYS A 76 12.85 -4.54 17.55
CA LYS A 76 11.41 -4.31 17.32
C LYS A 76 10.79 -5.49 16.58
N VAL A 77 11.34 -5.85 15.41
CA VAL A 77 10.85 -6.99 14.61
C VAL A 77 10.93 -8.32 15.39
N ALA A 78 11.96 -8.51 16.23
CA ALA A 78 12.09 -9.71 17.03
C ALA A 78 11.02 -9.80 18.13
N VAL A 79 10.72 -8.67 18.79
CA VAL A 79 9.66 -8.60 19.82
C VAL A 79 8.29 -8.81 19.21
N ASP A 80 7.97 -8.11 18.11
CA ASP A 80 6.69 -8.26 17.41
C ASP A 80 6.46 -9.72 16.99
N ALA A 81 7.48 -10.36 16.41
CA ALA A 81 7.41 -11.78 16.05
C ALA A 81 7.25 -12.73 17.27
N ALA A 82 7.79 -12.37 18.44
CA ALA A 82 7.59 -13.15 19.67
C ALA A 82 6.15 -13.00 20.19
N ILE A 83 5.60 -11.78 20.13
CA ILE A 83 4.20 -11.51 20.51
C ILE A 83 3.25 -12.31 19.62
N GLU A 84 3.38 -12.23 18.29
CA GLU A 84 2.58 -13.00 17.35
C GLU A 84 2.66 -14.51 17.58
N ARG A 85 3.87 -15.02 17.85
CA ARG A 85 4.05 -16.44 18.16
C ARG A 85 3.32 -16.84 19.42
N ASN A 86 3.37 -16.02 20.48
CA ASN A 86 2.67 -16.27 21.72
C ASN A 86 1.14 -16.22 21.52
N GLN A 87 0.63 -15.31 20.69
CA GLN A 87 -0.79 -15.25 20.33
C GLN A 87 -1.24 -16.55 19.64
N ARG A 88 -0.53 -16.98 18.57
CA ARG A 88 -0.85 -18.24 17.87
C ARG A 88 -0.78 -19.47 18.81
N ARG A 89 0.16 -19.47 19.76
CA ARG A 89 0.25 -20.53 20.76
C ARG A 89 -0.95 -20.50 21.71
N GLY A 90 -1.35 -19.32 22.20
CA GLY A 90 -2.53 -19.15 23.06
C GLY A 90 -3.81 -19.59 22.36
N GLU A 91 -3.97 -19.28 21.07
CA GLU A 91 -5.10 -19.77 20.27
C GLU A 91 -5.14 -21.29 20.18
N LEU A 92 -3.99 -21.94 20.00
CA LEU A 92 -3.92 -23.40 20.03
C LEU A 92 -4.29 -23.94 21.39
N GLU A 93 -3.73 -23.41 22.49
CA GLU A 93 -4.02 -23.82 23.87
C GLU A 93 -5.53 -23.67 24.18
N GLN A 94 -6.15 -22.58 23.74
CA GLN A 94 -7.59 -22.35 23.86
C GLN A 94 -8.40 -23.39 23.10
N LYS A 95 -8.02 -23.73 21.87
CA LYS A 95 -8.67 -24.80 21.09
C LYS A 95 -8.54 -26.16 21.76
N LEU A 96 -7.36 -26.48 22.27
CA LEU A 96 -7.10 -27.77 22.92
C LEU A 96 -7.78 -27.91 24.28
N SER A 97 -8.18 -26.80 24.93
CA SER A 97 -8.95 -26.82 26.18
C SER A 97 -10.41 -27.23 25.98
N GLN A 98 -10.91 -27.16 24.73
CA GLN A 98 -12.26 -27.61 24.40
C GLN A 98 -12.35 -29.15 24.39
N PRO A 99 -13.50 -29.73 24.75
CA PRO A 99 -13.73 -31.18 24.65
C PRO A 99 -13.60 -31.65 23.21
N MET A 100 -12.58 -32.44 22.87
CA MET A 100 -12.42 -33.03 21.56
C MET A 100 -11.70 -34.37 21.63
N PRO A 101 -11.91 -35.29 20.64
CA PRO A 101 -11.22 -36.57 20.57
C PRO A 101 -9.68 -36.40 20.50
N GLY A 102 -8.93 -37.36 21.06
CA GLY A 102 -7.47 -37.32 21.08
C GLY A 102 -6.85 -37.15 19.70
N GLU A 103 -7.35 -37.87 18.69
CA GLU A 103 -6.90 -37.73 17.30
C GLU A 103 -7.10 -36.33 16.71
N ALA A 104 -8.18 -35.64 17.10
CA ALA A 104 -8.42 -34.26 16.69
C ALA A 104 -7.43 -33.30 17.32
N LYS A 105 -7.10 -33.51 18.63
CA LYS A 105 -6.04 -32.73 19.31
C LYS A 105 -4.69 -32.90 18.62
N ASP A 106 -4.30 -34.14 18.32
CA ASP A 106 -3.05 -34.44 17.63
C ASP A 106 -2.99 -33.82 16.21
N ARG A 107 -4.12 -33.74 15.52
CA ARG A 107 -4.23 -33.09 14.23
C ARG A 107 -3.98 -31.58 14.31
N GLU A 108 -4.60 -30.92 15.30
CA GLU A 108 -4.39 -29.48 15.53
C GLU A 108 -2.94 -29.15 15.93
N VAL A 109 -2.34 -29.96 16.80
CA VAL A 109 -0.94 -29.83 17.18
C VAL A 109 0.00 -30.01 15.98
N ARG A 110 -0.23 -31.05 15.16
CA ARG A 110 0.56 -31.26 13.92
C ARG A 110 0.41 -30.10 12.95
N LYS A 111 -0.81 -29.57 12.78
CA LYS A 111 -1.07 -28.40 11.93
C LYS A 111 -0.31 -27.18 12.42
N TYR A 112 -0.39 -26.88 13.72
CA TYR A 112 0.35 -25.78 14.34
C TYR A 112 1.87 -25.92 14.14
N ASN A 113 2.44 -27.10 14.45
CA ASN A 113 3.87 -27.35 14.31
C ASN A 113 4.36 -27.18 12.86
N LYS A 114 3.55 -27.60 11.88
CA LYS A 114 3.83 -27.39 10.46
C LYS A 114 3.86 -25.90 10.10
N LEU A 115 2.87 -25.15 10.55
CA LEU A 115 2.77 -23.70 10.33
C LEU A 115 3.92 -22.94 10.97
N GLU A 116 4.25 -23.23 12.24
CA GLU A 116 5.39 -22.60 12.93
C GLU A 116 6.73 -22.92 12.26
N SER A 117 6.92 -24.16 11.79
CA SER A 117 8.12 -24.55 11.03
C SER A 117 8.24 -23.75 9.73
N GLN A 118 7.13 -23.54 9.01
CA GLN A 118 7.10 -22.74 7.79
C GLN A 118 7.38 -21.27 8.09
N HIS A 119 6.78 -20.71 9.17
CA HIS A 119 7.03 -19.33 9.61
C HIS A 119 8.51 -19.10 9.95
N LEU A 120 9.12 -20.00 10.73
CA LEU A 120 10.54 -19.92 11.10
C LEU A 120 11.47 -20.07 9.89
N ARG A 121 11.09 -20.89 8.89
CA ARG A 121 11.82 -21.02 7.64
C ARG A 121 11.77 -19.72 6.85
N LEU A 122 10.56 -19.16 6.65
CA LEU A 122 10.37 -17.87 5.95
C LEU A 122 11.15 -16.74 6.63
N LYS A 123 11.13 -16.68 7.97
CA LYS A 123 11.89 -15.67 8.74
C LYS A 123 13.39 -15.73 8.44
N ARG A 124 13.97 -16.93 8.32
CA ARG A 124 15.41 -17.15 8.05
C ARG A 124 15.80 -16.94 6.58
N THR A 125 14.87 -17.14 5.63
CA THR A 125 15.14 -17.00 4.20
C THR A 125 15.46 -15.54 3.88
N LYS A 126 16.58 -15.26 3.23
CA LYS A 126 16.88 -13.93 2.68
C LYS A 126 16.27 -13.86 1.27
N ILE A 127 15.41 -12.89 1.03
CA ILE A 127 14.82 -12.64 -0.29
C ILE A 127 15.71 -11.63 -1.01
N ARG A 128 16.05 -11.92 -2.27
CA ARG A 128 16.92 -11.12 -3.13
C ARG A 128 16.34 -11.03 -4.54
N LEU A 129 16.83 -10.09 -5.31
CA LEU A 129 16.44 -9.94 -6.72
C LEU A 129 16.69 -11.23 -7.53
N THR A 130 17.78 -11.95 -7.24
CA THR A 130 18.14 -13.23 -7.88
C THR A 130 17.14 -14.35 -7.66
N ASP A 131 16.22 -14.22 -6.70
CA ASP A 131 15.17 -15.23 -6.46
C ASP A 131 14.00 -15.09 -7.46
N PHE A 132 14.02 -14.05 -8.30
CA PHE A 132 12.96 -13.72 -9.25
C PHE A 132 13.51 -13.64 -10.68
N ARG A 133 12.76 -14.22 -11.61
CA ARG A 133 12.99 -14.07 -13.04
C ARG A 133 11.98 -13.08 -13.60
N THR A 134 12.46 -12.05 -14.31
CA THR A 134 11.59 -11.14 -15.05
C THR A 134 10.92 -11.85 -16.21
N VAL A 135 9.61 -11.69 -16.35
CA VAL A 135 8.82 -12.20 -17.48
C VAL A 135 8.58 -11.06 -18.47
N LYS A 136 8.08 -9.91 -18.00
CA LYS A 136 7.80 -8.74 -18.83
C LYS A 136 7.73 -7.47 -17.97
N VAL A 137 8.05 -6.31 -18.56
CA VAL A 137 7.73 -5.00 -17.97
C VAL A 137 6.27 -4.72 -18.25
N ILE A 138 5.49 -4.35 -17.22
CA ILE A 138 4.03 -4.12 -17.31
C ILE A 138 3.62 -2.70 -16.97
N GLY A 139 4.54 -1.88 -16.46
CA GLY A 139 4.27 -0.47 -16.16
C GLY A 139 5.54 0.32 -15.91
N LYS A 140 5.45 1.63 -16.08
CA LYS A 140 6.51 2.59 -15.78
C LYS A 140 5.91 3.75 -15.02
N GLY A 141 6.50 4.10 -13.89
CA GLY A 141 6.09 5.24 -13.05
C GLY A 141 7.18 6.31 -12.96
N ALA A 142 6.86 7.41 -12.31
CA ALA A 142 7.77 8.55 -12.13
C ALA A 142 9.06 8.20 -11.34
N PHE A 143 9.02 7.15 -10.53
CA PHE A 143 10.10 6.76 -9.60
C PHE A 143 10.69 5.39 -9.89
N GLY A 144 10.16 4.67 -10.89
CA GLY A 144 10.62 3.32 -11.22
C GLY A 144 9.70 2.61 -12.18
N GLU A 145 9.72 1.30 -12.13
CA GLU A 145 8.99 0.45 -13.07
C GLU A 145 8.30 -0.70 -12.35
N VAL A 146 7.29 -1.27 -12.99
CA VAL A 146 6.59 -2.47 -12.54
C VAL A 146 6.84 -3.61 -13.53
N ARG A 147 7.30 -4.73 -12.99
CA ARG A 147 7.61 -5.94 -13.78
C ARG A 147 6.76 -7.11 -13.33
N LEU A 148 6.30 -7.89 -14.29
CA LEU A 148 5.82 -9.23 -14.03
C LEU A 148 7.02 -10.13 -13.79
N VAL A 149 7.07 -10.79 -12.64
CA VAL A 149 8.18 -11.66 -12.25
C VAL A 149 7.68 -13.02 -11.77
N GLN A 150 8.50 -14.04 -11.97
CA GLN A 150 8.25 -15.38 -11.46
C GLN A 150 9.29 -15.74 -10.40
N LYS A 151 8.84 -16.14 -9.20
CA LYS A 151 9.72 -16.61 -8.14
C LYS A 151 10.23 -18.00 -8.44
N LEU A 152 11.56 -18.19 -8.48
CA LEU A 152 12.22 -19.37 -9.01
C LEU A 152 11.92 -20.66 -8.23
N ASP A 153 11.85 -20.59 -6.90
CA ASP A 153 11.63 -21.74 -6.03
C ASP A 153 10.18 -22.25 -6.00
N THR A 154 9.20 -21.35 -6.24
CA THR A 154 7.78 -21.68 -6.14
C THR A 154 7.05 -21.66 -7.47
N GLY A 155 7.65 -21.07 -8.51
CA GLY A 155 6.99 -20.82 -9.79
C GLY A 155 5.83 -19.78 -9.74
N LYS A 156 5.53 -19.20 -8.59
CA LYS A 156 4.46 -18.22 -8.43
C LYS A 156 4.83 -16.91 -9.12
N VAL A 157 3.81 -16.26 -9.68
CA VAL A 157 3.94 -15.01 -10.43
C VAL A 157 3.53 -13.83 -9.56
N TYR A 158 4.26 -12.71 -9.67
CA TYR A 158 4.08 -11.50 -8.89
C TYR A 158 4.28 -10.25 -9.74
N ALA A 159 3.73 -9.13 -9.30
CA ALA A 159 4.10 -7.81 -9.76
C ALA A 159 5.21 -7.24 -8.87
N MET A 160 6.35 -6.90 -9.46
CA MET A 160 7.50 -6.30 -8.77
C MET A 160 7.60 -4.82 -9.12
N LYS A 161 7.31 -3.95 -8.15
CA LYS A 161 7.55 -2.50 -8.27
C LYS A 161 8.96 -2.21 -7.79
N THR A 162 9.74 -1.59 -8.68
CA THR A 162 11.14 -1.22 -8.42
C THR A 162 11.22 0.30 -8.27
N LEU A 163 11.85 0.80 -7.20
CA LEU A 163 11.95 2.22 -6.90
C LEU A 163 13.41 2.60 -6.69
N GLN A 164 13.89 3.64 -7.40
CA GLN A 164 15.26 4.08 -7.31
C GLN A 164 15.50 4.93 -6.06
N LYS A 165 16.39 4.49 -5.15
CA LYS A 165 16.68 5.15 -3.87
C LYS A 165 17.14 6.61 -4.04
N ALA A 166 17.97 6.87 -5.04
CA ALA A 166 18.49 8.21 -5.31
C ALA A 166 17.36 9.21 -5.63
N GLU A 167 16.39 8.80 -6.45
CA GLU A 167 15.24 9.66 -6.80
C GLU A 167 14.30 9.85 -5.59
N MET A 168 14.13 8.83 -4.74
CA MET A 168 13.34 8.92 -3.51
C MET A 168 13.92 9.94 -2.53
N LEU A 169 15.24 9.93 -2.34
CA LEU A 169 15.94 10.88 -1.48
C LEU A 169 15.91 12.30 -2.06
N LYS A 170 16.16 12.45 -3.37
CA LYS A 170 16.17 13.74 -4.05
C LYS A 170 14.83 14.47 -3.99
N ARG A 171 13.72 13.73 -3.99
CA ARG A 171 12.35 14.26 -4.01
C ARG A 171 11.64 14.19 -2.66
N ASP A 172 12.36 13.87 -1.57
CA ASP A 172 11.83 13.70 -0.21
C ASP A 172 10.62 12.74 -0.12
N GLN A 173 10.68 11.63 -0.88
CA GLN A 173 9.60 10.64 -0.96
C GLN A 173 9.72 9.48 0.06
N LEU A 174 10.64 9.59 1.03
CA LEU A 174 10.90 8.53 2.00
C LEU A 174 9.68 8.15 2.85
N ALA A 175 8.94 9.17 3.31
CA ALA A 175 7.75 8.95 4.12
C ALA A 175 6.65 8.24 3.31
N HIS A 176 6.49 8.61 2.04
CA HIS A 176 5.49 8.03 1.14
C HIS A 176 5.77 6.56 0.83
N VAL A 177 7.02 6.22 0.49
CA VAL A 177 7.40 4.82 0.20
C VAL A 177 7.25 3.93 1.43
N ARG A 178 7.55 4.45 2.63
CA ARG A 178 7.30 3.71 3.88
C ARG A 178 5.81 3.52 4.13
N ALA A 179 5.01 4.58 3.97
CA ALA A 179 3.56 4.49 4.13
C ALA A 179 2.94 3.49 3.13
N GLU A 180 3.36 3.52 1.87
CA GLU A 180 2.94 2.55 0.85
C GLU A 180 3.22 1.11 1.31
N ARG A 181 4.47 0.84 1.73
CA ARG A 181 4.85 -0.47 2.23
C ARG A 181 4.03 -0.89 3.45
N ASP A 182 3.80 0.03 4.40
CA ASP A 182 3.09 -0.25 5.65
C ASP A 182 1.62 -0.56 5.38
N VAL A 183 0.91 0.26 4.60
CA VAL A 183 -0.49 -0.02 4.19
C VAL A 183 -0.62 -1.38 3.53
N LEU A 184 0.25 -1.67 2.56
CA LEU A 184 0.23 -2.95 1.84
C LEU A 184 0.62 -4.14 2.74
N ALA A 185 1.48 -3.94 3.74
CA ALA A 185 1.87 -4.97 4.70
C ALA A 185 0.79 -5.26 5.74
N GLU A 186 0.14 -4.22 6.25
CA GLU A 186 -0.89 -4.30 7.29
C GLU A 186 -2.24 -4.76 6.74
N SER A 187 -2.54 -4.43 5.48
CA SER A 187 -3.82 -4.81 4.88
C SER A 187 -3.96 -6.32 4.73
N THR A 188 -5.08 -6.83 5.23
CA THR A 188 -5.59 -8.19 4.98
C THR A 188 -6.89 -8.17 4.18
N SER A 189 -7.33 -6.99 3.76
CA SER A 189 -8.56 -6.80 3.01
C SER A 189 -8.47 -7.43 1.62
N PRO A 190 -9.51 -8.13 1.15
CA PRO A 190 -9.56 -8.65 -0.22
C PRO A 190 -9.65 -7.54 -1.27
N TRP A 191 -9.94 -6.32 -0.88
CA TRP A 191 -10.11 -5.15 -1.72
C TRP A 191 -8.83 -4.32 -1.92
N VAL A 192 -7.74 -4.71 -1.26
CA VAL A 192 -6.44 -4.04 -1.31
C VAL A 192 -5.40 -5.00 -1.87
N VAL A 193 -4.53 -4.52 -2.75
CA VAL A 193 -3.42 -5.29 -3.30
C VAL A 193 -2.54 -5.83 -2.18
N GLN A 194 -2.20 -7.13 -2.22
CA GLN A 194 -1.39 -7.77 -1.20
C GLN A 194 0.10 -7.63 -1.48
N LEU A 195 0.86 -7.20 -0.47
CA LEU A 195 2.32 -7.27 -0.46
C LEU A 195 2.78 -8.62 0.09
N PHE A 196 3.60 -9.35 -0.66
CA PHE A 196 4.20 -10.61 -0.22
C PHE A 196 5.60 -10.42 0.34
N TYR A 197 6.42 -9.63 -0.33
CA TYR A 197 7.78 -9.33 0.12
C TYR A 197 8.12 -7.88 -0.17
N SER A 198 8.95 -7.27 0.70
CA SER A 198 9.73 -6.11 0.33
C SER A 198 11.18 -6.33 0.73
N PHE A 199 12.08 -5.88 -0.10
CA PHE A 199 13.52 -5.95 0.13
C PHE A 199 14.23 -4.80 -0.60
N GLN A 200 15.52 -4.70 -0.42
CA GLN A 200 16.31 -3.63 -1.01
C GLN A 200 17.71 -4.14 -1.37
N ASP A 201 18.28 -3.51 -2.38
CA ASP A 201 19.70 -3.54 -2.69
C ASP A 201 20.32 -2.14 -2.51
N PRO A 202 21.59 -1.89 -2.85
CA PRO A 202 22.20 -0.56 -2.71
C PRO A 202 21.54 0.54 -3.53
N MET A 203 20.93 0.22 -4.67
CA MET A 203 20.39 1.20 -5.61
C MET A 203 18.85 1.29 -5.55
N TYR A 204 18.16 0.18 -5.25
CA TYR A 204 16.73 0.07 -5.43
C TYR A 204 16.01 -0.47 -4.18
N LEU A 205 14.73 -0.13 -4.09
CA LEU A 205 13.74 -0.76 -3.23
C LEU A 205 12.84 -1.62 -4.12
N TYR A 206 12.41 -2.76 -3.59
CA TYR A 206 11.55 -3.70 -4.29
C TYR A 206 10.31 -4.03 -3.45
N LEU A 207 9.13 -3.90 -4.07
CA LEU A 207 7.85 -4.34 -3.51
C LEU A 207 7.34 -5.48 -4.38
N ILE A 208 7.17 -6.66 -3.82
CA ILE A 208 6.66 -7.85 -4.49
C ILE A 208 5.20 -8.04 -4.09
N MET A 209 4.32 -7.73 -5.01
CA MET A 209 2.88 -7.71 -4.82
C MET A 209 2.19 -8.81 -5.61
N GLU A 210 0.93 -9.08 -5.31
CA GLU A 210 0.12 -9.94 -6.16
C GLU A 210 0.01 -9.36 -7.57
N PHE A 211 0.00 -10.25 -8.56
CA PHE A 211 -0.24 -9.87 -9.94
C PHE A 211 -1.75 -9.95 -10.23
N LEU A 212 -2.31 -8.87 -10.76
CA LEU A 212 -3.72 -8.74 -11.09
C LEU A 212 -3.85 -8.63 -12.62
N PRO A 213 -4.14 -9.74 -13.31
CA PRO A 213 -3.99 -9.82 -14.77
C PRO A 213 -5.07 -9.09 -15.57
N GLY A 214 -6.14 -8.62 -14.94
CA GLY A 214 -7.25 -7.91 -15.62
C GLY A 214 -6.94 -6.47 -16.01
N GLY A 215 -5.73 -5.96 -15.69
CA GLY A 215 -5.34 -4.57 -15.96
C GLY A 215 -5.94 -3.60 -14.96
N ASP A 216 -6.08 -2.35 -15.35
CA ASP A 216 -6.62 -1.26 -14.55
C ASP A 216 -7.96 -0.75 -15.10
N LEU A 217 -8.72 -0.01 -14.29
CA LEU A 217 -10.01 0.58 -14.68
C LEU A 217 -9.85 1.60 -15.81
N MET A 218 -8.68 2.26 -15.91
CA MET A 218 -8.37 3.17 -17.02
C MET A 218 -8.34 2.41 -18.35
N THR A 219 -7.73 1.21 -18.37
CA THR A 219 -7.73 0.34 -19.56
C THR A 219 -9.15 -0.04 -19.99
N MET A 220 -10.03 -0.33 -19.01
CA MET A 220 -11.44 -0.60 -19.28
C MET A 220 -12.16 0.63 -19.84
N LEU A 221 -11.96 1.81 -19.25
CA LEU A 221 -12.54 3.07 -19.74
C LEU A 221 -12.04 3.43 -21.14
N MET A 222 -10.76 3.16 -21.44
CA MET A 222 -10.23 3.37 -22.80
C MET A 222 -10.83 2.42 -23.82
N LYS A 223 -11.21 1.21 -23.41
CA LYS A 223 -11.78 0.18 -24.29
C LYS A 223 -13.27 0.36 -24.53
N TYR A 224 -14.04 0.69 -23.48
CA TYR A 224 -15.50 0.71 -23.53
C TYR A 224 -16.09 2.12 -23.55
N ASP A 225 -15.27 3.14 -23.33
CA ASP A 225 -15.57 4.57 -23.32
C ASP A 225 -16.54 5.00 -22.22
N VAL A 226 -17.72 4.40 -22.15
CA VAL A 226 -18.79 4.68 -21.18
C VAL A 226 -19.30 3.34 -20.61
N PHE A 227 -19.56 3.32 -19.31
CA PHE A 227 -20.17 2.18 -18.66
C PHE A 227 -21.66 2.40 -18.46
N SER A 228 -22.45 1.31 -18.49
CA SER A 228 -23.82 1.38 -18.00
C SER A 228 -23.86 1.68 -16.49
N GLU A 229 -25.00 2.16 -16.01
CA GLU A 229 -25.17 2.41 -14.58
C GLU A 229 -24.99 1.15 -13.72
N ASP A 230 -25.37 -0.01 -14.20
CA ASP A 230 -25.23 -1.27 -13.47
C ASP A 230 -23.74 -1.67 -13.34
N VAL A 231 -22.97 -1.52 -14.39
CA VAL A 231 -21.51 -1.75 -14.38
C VAL A 231 -20.83 -0.73 -13.45
N SER A 232 -21.21 0.54 -13.56
CA SER A 232 -20.67 1.60 -12.69
C SER A 232 -21.05 1.36 -11.24
N ARG A 233 -22.29 0.99 -10.95
CA ARG A 233 -22.76 0.66 -9.59
C ARG A 233 -21.96 -0.47 -8.97
N PHE A 234 -21.71 -1.54 -9.72
CA PHE A 234 -20.93 -2.67 -9.27
C PHE A 234 -19.51 -2.25 -8.88
N TYR A 235 -18.76 -1.62 -9.79
CA TYR A 235 -17.37 -1.25 -9.50
C TYR A 235 -17.25 -0.13 -8.47
N MET A 236 -18.19 0.82 -8.44
CA MET A 236 -18.20 1.86 -7.40
C MET A 236 -18.49 1.27 -6.02
N ALA A 237 -19.37 0.27 -5.92
CA ALA A 237 -19.59 -0.41 -4.65
C ALA A 237 -18.31 -1.12 -4.15
N GLU A 238 -17.59 -1.80 -5.01
CA GLU A 238 -16.31 -2.41 -4.65
C GLU A 238 -15.24 -1.37 -4.29
N CYS A 239 -15.17 -0.23 -4.99
CA CYS A 239 -14.29 0.89 -4.66
C CYS A 239 -14.58 1.45 -3.25
N ILE A 240 -15.86 1.60 -2.89
CA ILE A 240 -16.26 2.06 -1.55
C ILE A 240 -15.70 1.13 -0.48
N LEU A 241 -15.81 -0.19 -0.65
CA LEU A 241 -15.25 -1.16 0.30
C LEU A 241 -13.72 -1.13 0.34
N ALA A 242 -13.07 -0.88 -0.80
CA ALA A 242 -11.62 -0.74 -0.89
C ALA A 242 -11.12 0.51 -0.14
N ILE A 243 -11.76 1.66 -0.37
CA ILE A 243 -11.45 2.92 0.31
C ILE A 243 -11.73 2.80 1.81
N GLU A 244 -12.87 2.25 2.19
CA GLU A 244 -13.23 2.00 3.60
C GLU A 244 -12.20 1.13 4.31
N ALA A 245 -11.68 0.09 3.65
CA ALA A 245 -10.64 -0.79 4.20
C ALA A 245 -9.35 -0.01 4.50
N VAL A 246 -8.94 0.90 3.61
CA VAL A 246 -7.77 1.77 3.81
C VAL A 246 -8.02 2.76 4.95
N HIS A 247 -9.21 3.37 5.00
CA HIS A 247 -9.59 4.31 6.05
C HIS A 247 -9.66 3.65 7.43
N LYS A 248 -10.06 2.37 7.53
CA LYS A 248 -10.05 1.59 8.78
C LYS A 248 -8.64 1.31 9.30
N LEU A 249 -7.65 1.24 8.43
CA LEU A 249 -6.23 1.16 8.81
C LEU A 249 -5.65 2.51 9.28
N GLY A 250 -6.43 3.60 9.22
CA GLY A 250 -5.98 4.93 9.61
C GLY A 250 -5.21 5.68 8.52
N TYR A 251 -5.29 5.25 7.27
CA TYR A 251 -4.65 5.91 6.13
C TYR A 251 -5.68 6.62 5.24
N ILE A 252 -5.20 7.61 4.51
CA ILE A 252 -5.92 8.30 3.44
C ILE A 252 -5.15 8.02 2.16
N HIS A 253 -5.83 7.61 1.07
CA HIS A 253 -5.17 7.22 -0.17
C HIS A 253 -4.61 8.41 -0.96
N ARG A 254 -5.42 9.43 -1.20
CA ARG A 254 -5.10 10.72 -1.86
C ARG A 254 -4.82 10.67 -3.37
N ASP A 255 -4.61 9.52 -3.93
CA ASP A 255 -4.36 9.33 -5.37
C ASP A 255 -5.29 8.25 -5.93
N ILE A 256 -6.58 8.35 -5.59
CA ILE A 256 -7.59 7.46 -6.17
C ILE A 256 -7.88 7.94 -7.57
N LYS A 257 -7.55 7.09 -8.53
CA LYS A 257 -7.75 7.29 -9.97
C LYS A 257 -7.94 5.95 -10.66
N PRO A 258 -8.50 5.90 -11.86
CA PRO A 258 -8.74 4.64 -12.55
C PRO A 258 -7.50 3.77 -12.75
N ASP A 259 -6.31 4.37 -12.92
CA ASP A 259 -5.02 3.67 -13.07
C ASP A 259 -4.63 2.87 -11.80
N ASN A 260 -5.09 3.30 -10.62
CA ASN A 260 -4.78 2.68 -9.33
C ASN A 260 -5.84 1.66 -8.87
N ILE A 261 -6.88 1.44 -9.68
CA ILE A 261 -7.93 0.46 -9.46
C ILE A 261 -7.69 -0.71 -10.39
N LEU A 262 -7.14 -1.80 -9.87
CA LEU A 262 -6.74 -2.97 -10.64
C LEU A 262 -7.83 -4.05 -10.62
N ILE A 263 -7.92 -4.84 -11.69
CA ILE A 263 -8.89 -5.93 -11.85
C ILE A 263 -8.19 -7.27 -11.67
N ASP A 264 -8.73 -8.11 -10.81
CA ASP A 264 -8.19 -9.45 -10.58
C ASP A 264 -8.62 -10.45 -11.68
N LYS A 265 -8.10 -11.66 -11.61
CA LYS A 265 -8.43 -12.74 -12.56
C LYS A 265 -9.92 -13.13 -12.62
N ASN A 266 -10.66 -12.80 -11.58
CA ASN A 266 -12.09 -13.11 -11.47
C ASN A 266 -12.97 -11.92 -11.89
N GLY A 267 -12.38 -10.75 -12.18
CA GLY A 267 -13.10 -9.54 -12.59
C GLY A 267 -13.44 -8.59 -11.45
N HIS A 268 -13.01 -8.89 -10.22
CA HIS A 268 -13.16 -8.00 -9.07
C HIS A 268 -12.02 -7.02 -8.94
N LEU A 269 -12.28 -5.85 -8.37
CA LEU A 269 -11.26 -4.83 -8.22
C LEU A 269 -10.43 -4.99 -6.93
N LYS A 270 -9.24 -4.40 -6.99
CA LYS A 270 -8.38 -4.13 -5.83
C LYS A 270 -7.70 -2.78 -5.98
N LEU A 271 -7.63 -2.03 -4.88
CA LEU A 271 -6.97 -0.75 -4.82
C LEU A 271 -5.46 -0.92 -4.65
N SER A 272 -4.68 -0.16 -5.41
CA SER A 272 -3.22 -0.22 -5.48
C SER A 272 -2.60 1.17 -5.38
N ASP A 273 -1.29 1.25 -5.35
CA ASP A 273 -0.45 2.46 -5.38
C ASP A 273 -0.73 3.47 -4.26
N PHE A 274 -0.22 3.15 -3.07
CA PHE A 274 -0.31 3.98 -1.88
C PHE A 274 0.86 4.98 -1.75
N GLY A 275 1.57 5.27 -2.84
CA GLY A 275 2.76 6.13 -2.86
C GLY A 275 2.51 7.57 -2.40
N LEU A 276 1.27 8.02 -2.40
CA LEU A 276 0.85 9.31 -1.84
C LEU A 276 0.06 9.18 -0.53
N SER A 277 -0.20 7.96 -0.07
CA SER A 277 -0.93 7.73 1.17
C SER A 277 -0.16 8.25 2.38
N THR A 278 -0.87 8.85 3.30
CA THR A 278 -0.27 9.26 4.59
C THR A 278 -1.18 8.81 5.72
N GLY A 279 -0.56 8.41 6.85
CA GLY A 279 -1.30 8.32 8.10
C GLY A 279 -1.93 9.66 8.45
N LEU A 280 -2.91 9.68 9.33
CA LEU A 280 -3.68 10.87 9.75
C LEU A 280 -2.83 12.07 10.25
N HIS A 281 -1.50 11.98 10.19
CA HIS A 281 -0.57 13.05 10.54
C HIS A 281 -0.15 13.83 9.29
N LYS A 282 -0.38 15.14 9.34
CA LYS A 282 -0.14 16.16 8.30
C LYS A 282 1.22 16.06 7.65
N THR A 283 1.27 15.97 6.32
CA THR A 283 2.47 16.27 5.54
C THR A 283 2.11 17.02 4.25
N SER A 284 2.89 18.03 3.92
CA SER A 284 2.65 19.07 2.93
C SER A 284 2.83 18.58 1.48
N GLN A 285 1.79 18.11 0.83
CA GLN A 285 1.75 17.97 -0.64
C GLN A 285 1.48 19.29 -1.37
N GLY A 286 0.87 20.26 -0.67
CA GLY A 286 0.53 21.56 -1.23
C GLY A 286 1.71 22.35 -1.79
N ASP A 287 2.93 22.10 -1.31
CA ASP A 287 4.13 22.81 -1.79
C ASP A 287 4.51 22.43 -3.24
N VAL A 288 4.19 21.22 -3.69
CA VAL A 288 4.46 20.81 -5.09
C VAL A 288 3.52 21.56 -6.03
N TYR A 289 2.23 21.56 -5.72
CA TYR A 289 1.24 22.28 -6.54
C TYR A 289 1.41 23.80 -6.47
N LYS A 290 1.81 24.33 -5.32
CA LYS A 290 2.11 25.77 -5.16
C LYS A 290 3.28 26.21 -6.04
N ARG A 291 4.35 25.42 -6.12
CA ARG A 291 5.48 25.66 -7.02
C ARG A 291 5.08 25.61 -8.50
N LEU A 292 4.18 24.71 -8.87
CA LEU A 292 3.66 24.62 -10.24
C LEU A 292 2.84 25.88 -10.61
N LEU A 293 2.01 26.37 -9.68
CA LEU A 293 1.25 27.62 -9.86
C LEU A 293 2.15 28.84 -9.91
N GLU A 294 3.21 28.88 -9.13
CA GLU A 294 4.19 29.96 -9.17
C GLU A 294 4.99 29.95 -10.48
N GLN A 295 5.31 28.80 -11.04
CA GLN A 295 5.96 28.68 -12.34
C GLN A 295 5.05 29.10 -13.51
N GLU A 296 3.73 28.88 -13.43
CA GLU A 296 2.77 29.36 -14.43
C GLU A 296 2.57 30.88 -14.35
N LYS A 297 2.53 31.46 -13.15
CA LYS A 297 2.42 32.93 -12.98
C LYS A 297 3.57 33.70 -13.60
N THR A 298 4.71 33.09 -13.81
CA THR A 298 5.90 33.69 -14.44
C THR A 298 5.90 33.54 -15.98
N ARG A 299 4.95 32.84 -16.56
CA ARG A 299 4.99 32.47 -17.99
C ARG A 299 4.21 33.36 -18.97
N ASP A 300 3.34 34.23 -18.60
CA ASP A 300 2.80 35.31 -19.46
C ASP A 300 1.69 36.13 -18.79
N PRO A 301 1.87 37.44 -18.52
CA PRO A 301 0.83 38.29 -17.97
C PRO A 301 -0.30 38.65 -18.96
N GLN A 302 -0.11 38.44 -20.27
CA GLN A 302 -1.06 38.88 -21.29
C GLN A 302 -2.13 37.87 -21.67
N ARG A 303 -2.08 36.63 -21.15
CA ARG A 303 -3.07 35.58 -21.44
C ARG A 303 -4.21 35.46 -20.41
N ASN A 304 -4.24 36.31 -19.40
CA ASN A 304 -5.13 36.21 -18.22
C ASN A 304 -6.48 36.92 -18.35
N SER A 305 -6.96 37.21 -19.56
CA SER A 305 -8.35 37.68 -19.75
C SER A 305 -9.14 36.65 -20.57
N VAL A 306 -9.39 35.48 -19.97
CA VAL A 306 -10.48 34.64 -20.50
C VAL A 306 -11.78 35.22 -19.99
N GLN A 307 -12.48 35.97 -20.83
CA GLN A 307 -13.89 36.25 -20.62
C GLN A 307 -14.61 34.89 -20.55
N VAL A 308 -15.20 34.58 -19.40
CA VAL A 308 -16.04 33.42 -19.20
C VAL A 308 -17.31 33.61 -20.00
N ASN A 309 -17.26 33.23 -21.28
CA ASN A 309 -18.47 33.06 -22.08
C ASN A 309 -19.06 31.69 -21.76
N SER A 310 -20.36 31.62 -21.52
CA SER A 310 -21.11 30.39 -21.19
C SER A 310 -20.96 29.24 -22.22
N ILE A 311 -20.31 29.49 -23.35
CA ILE A 311 -19.97 28.50 -24.38
C ILE A 311 -18.72 27.68 -24.05
N ASN A 312 -17.85 28.13 -23.12
CA ASN A 312 -16.59 27.46 -22.75
C ASN A 312 -16.71 26.55 -21.53
N LEU A 313 -17.92 26.31 -21.03
CA LEU A 313 -18.15 25.38 -19.90
C LEU A 313 -17.94 23.94 -20.31
N THR A 314 -18.18 23.60 -21.59
CA THR A 314 -17.99 22.26 -22.12
C THR A 314 -16.77 22.21 -23.03
N MET A 315 -15.96 21.17 -22.89
CA MET A 315 -14.95 20.86 -23.90
C MET A 315 -15.64 20.53 -25.24
N SER A 316 -15.05 20.99 -26.34
CA SER A 316 -15.50 20.54 -27.67
C SER A 316 -15.26 19.02 -27.82
N ARG A 317 -15.98 18.37 -28.74
CA ARG A 317 -15.76 16.95 -29.04
C ARG A 317 -14.30 16.64 -29.43
N GLU A 318 -13.64 17.55 -30.10
CA GLU A 318 -12.23 17.43 -30.48
C GLU A 318 -11.30 17.53 -29.27
N GLN A 319 -11.59 18.44 -28.35
CA GLN A 319 -10.84 18.58 -27.10
C GLN A 319 -11.02 17.36 -26.21
N ILE A 320 -12.22 16.81 -26.10
CA ILE A 320 -12.49 15.55 -25.38
C ILE A 320 -11.71 14.39 -26.01
N ALA A 321 -11.69 14.29 -27.34
CA ALA A 321 -10.94 13.26 -28.06
C ALA A 321 -9.42 13.39 -27.80
N THR A 322 -8.90 14.62 -27.86
CA THR A 322 -7.49 14.91 -27.54
C THR A 322 -7.13 14.57 -26.10
N TRP A 323 -7.99 14.93 -25.14
CA TRP A 323 -7.81 14.57 -23.74
C TRP A 323 -7.84 13.05 -23.54
N LYS A 324 -8.82 12.34 -24.13
CA LYS A 324 -8.89 10.87 -24.09
C LYS A 324 -7.64 10.21 -24.65
N ALA A 325 -7.09 10.71 -25.75
CA ALA A 325 -5.85 10.18 -26.34
C ALA A 325 -4.61 10.40 -25.46
N ASN A 326 -4.58 11.48 -24.69
CA ASN A 326 -3.42 11.88 -23.91
C ASN A 326 -3.53 11.52 -22.41
N ARG A 327 -4.71 11.15 -21.89
CA ARG A 327 -4.96 10.97 -20.45
C ARG A 327 -4.00 9.99 -19.80
N ARG A 328 -3.62 8.89 -20.47
CA ARG A 328 -2.65 7.94 -19.93
C ARG A 328 -1.22 8.49 -19.91
N LYS A 329 -0.82 9.28 -20.91
CA LYS A 329 0.47 9.97 -20.92
C LYS A 329 0.56 11.00 -19.78
N LEU A 330 -0.53 11.69 -19.50
CA LEU A 330 -0.64 12.63 -18.38
C LEU A 330 -0.56 11.92 -17.04
N ALA A 331 -1.18 10.75 -16.86
CA ALA A 331 -1.10 9.96 -15.64
C ALA A 331 0.34 9.50 -15.29
N TYR A 332 1.19 9.28 -16.31
CA TYR A 332 2.62 8.94 -16.13
C TYR A 332 3.53 10.17 -16.03
N SER A 333 2.99 11.38 -16.16
CA SER A 333 3.79 12.59 -16.03
C SER A 333 4.25 12.81 -14.58
N THR A 334 5.36 13.51 -14.42
CA THR A 334 5.93 13.83 -13.08
C THR A 334 5.00 14.69 -12.22
N VAL A 335 4.04 15.35 -12.86
CA VAL A 335 3.08 16.29 -12.24
C VAL A 335 1.79 15.58 -11.82
N GLY A 336 1.49 14.40 -12.41
CA GLY A 336 0.22 13.71 -12.24
C GLY A 336 -0.95 14.39 -12.98
N THR A 337 -2.11 13.76 -12.94
CA THR A 337 -3.34 14.29 -13.50
C THR A 337 -4.19 14.85 -12.38
N PRO A 338 -4.49 16.17 -12.36
CA PRO A 338 -5.27 16.77 -11.27
C PRO A 338 -6.76 16.39 -11.30
N ASP A 339 -7.25 15.75 -12.35
CA ASP A 339 -8.68 15.53 -12.64
C ASP A 339 -9.48 14.90 -11.48
N TYR A 340 -8.84 14.14 -10.61
CA TYR A 340 -9.49 13.41 -9.51
C TYR A 340 -9.18 14.01 -8.13
N ILE A 341 -8.36 15.06 -8.05
CA ILE A 341 -7.89 15.62 -6.77
C ILE A 341 -8.95 16.58 -6.22
N ALA A 342 -9.27 16.43 -4.93
CA ALA A 342 -10.25 17.29 -4.26
C ALA A 342 -9.76 18.74 -4.06
N PRO A 343 -10.65 19.75 -4.11
CA PRO A 343 -10.26 21.16 -4.04
C PRO A 343 -9.54 21.53 -2.73
N GLU A 344 -9.92 20.94 -1.59
CA GLU A 344 -9.30 21.19 -0.29
C GLU A 344 -7.83 20.73 -0.23
N VAL A 345 -7.44 19.74 -1.04
CA VAL A 345 -6.04 19.28 -1.17
C VAL A 345 -5.17 20.37 -1.79
N PHE A 346 -5.71 21.11 -2.75
CA PHE A 346 -5.03 22.24 -3.39
C PHE A 346 -4.99 23.48 -2.51
N LEU A 347 -6.05 23.73 -1.75
CA LEU A 347 -6.20 24.94 -0.93
C LEU A 347 -5.36 24.89 0.36
N LEU A 348 -4.69 23.78 0.68
CA LEU A 348 -3.86 23.61 1.86
C LEU A 348 -4.59 23.88 3.21
N GLN A 349 -5.91 23.82 3.22
CA GLN A 349 -6.74 24.09 4.39
C GLN A 349 -6.77 22.94 5.41
N GLY A 350 -6.00 21.90 5.17
CA GLY A 350 -6.10 20.62 5.86
C GLY A 350 -7.19 19.76 5.22
N TYR A 351 -6.91 18.50 5.05
CA TYR A 351 -7.85 17.55 4.43
C TYR A 351 -7.83 16.23 5.20
N GLY A 352 -8.96 15.56 5.19
CA GLY A 352 -9.19 14.27 5.83
C GLY A 352 -9.53 13.17 4.82
N LYS A 353 -10.22 12.14 5.30
CA LYS A 353 -10.67 11.00 4.50
C LYS A 353 -11.64 11.39 3.40
N GLU A 354 -12.27 12.52 3.53
CA GLU A 354 -13.29 13.04 2.62
C GLU A 354 -12.76 13.26 1.21
N CYS A 355 -11.47 13.56 1.05
CA CYS A 355 -10.86 13.79 -0.26
C CYS A 355 -10.93 12.55 -1.16
N ASP A 356 -10.86 11.33 -0.59
CA ASP A 356 -10.96 10.08 -1.34
C ASP A 356 -12.37 9.87 -1.93
N TRP A 357 -13.41 10.36 -1.26
CA TRP A 357 -14.79 10.31 -1.78
C TRP A 357 -15.02 11.27 -2.94
N TRP A 358 -14.37 12.43 -2.95
CA TRP A 358 -14.37 13.31 -4.12
C TRP A 358 -13.78 12.60 -5.34
N SER A 359 -12.62 11.98 -5.16
CA SER A 359 -11.96 11.24 -6.25
C SER A 359 -12.85 10.13 -6.79
N LEU A 360 -13.55 9.39 -5.92
CA LEU A 360 -14.52 8.37 -6.34
C LEU A 360 -15.70 8.98 -7.11
N GLY A 361 -16.21 10.14 -6.70
CA GLY A 361 -17.25 10.88 -7.41
C GLY A 361 -16.82 11.27 -8.83
N ALA A 362 -15.58 11.76 -8.97
CA ALA A 362 -15.02 12.10 -10.28
C ALA A 362 -14.85 10.86 -11.19
N ILE A 363 -14.43 9.73 -10.63
CA ILE A 363 -14.33 8.46 -11.36
C ILE A 363 -15.72 7.96 -11.77
N MET A 364 -16.70 8.03 -10.89
CA MET A 364 -18.09 7.65 -11.20
C MET A 364 -18.66 8.51 -12.33
N TYR A 365 -18.42 9.81 -12.29
CA TYR A 365 -18.80 10.72 -13.37
C TYR A 365 -18.15 10.28 -14.68
N GLU A 366 -16.83 10.02 -14.69
CA GLU A 366 -16.10 9.58 -15.88
C GLU A 366 -16.63 8.24 -16.41
N CYS A 367 -16.96 7.28 -15.56
CA CYS A 367 -17.54 6.00 -15.95
C CYS A 367 -18.88 6.18 -16.71
N LEU A 368 -19.72 7.14 -16.29
CA LEU A 368 -21.05 7.35 -16.84
C LEU A 368 -21.07 8.33 -18.02
N VAL A 369 -20.16 9.30 -18.05
CA VAL A 369 -20.13 10.39 -19.04
C VAL A 369 -19.04 10.17 -20.10
N GLY A 370 -18.00 9.41 -19.76
CA GLY A 370 -16.89 9.07 -20.67
C GLY A 370 -15.70 10.03 -20.61
N TYR A 371 -15.72 11.03 -19.72
CA TYR A 371 -14.60 11.93 -19.43
C TYR A 371 -14.70 12.51 -18.03
N ALA A 372 -13.58 12.93 -17.45
CA ALA A 372 -13.55 13.49 -16.10
C ALA A 372 -14.25 14.87 -16.04
N PRO A 373 -14.92 15.23 -14.91
CA PRO A 373 -15.82 16.39 -14.84
C PRO A 373 -15.15 17.74 -15.07
N PHE A 374 -13.87 17.86 -14.77
CA PHE A 374 -13.10 19.10 -14.87
C PHE A 374 -11.96 19.05 -15.88
N CYS A 375 -11.90 17.99 -16.68
CA CYS A 375 -10.81 17.79 -17.63
C CYS A 375 -10.60 18.99 -18.55
N SER A 376 -9.35 19.24 -18.92
CA SER A 376 -8.91 20.29 -19.82
C SER A 376 -7.65 19.85 -20.56
N GLU A 377 -7.29 20.50 -21.65
CA GLU A 377 -6.05 20.23 -22.37
C GLU A 377 -4.81 20.60 -21.54
N ASN A 378 -4.95 21.57 -20.65
CA ASN A 378 -3.89 22.06 -19.79
C ASN A 378 -4.21 21.72 -18.30
N PRO A 379 -3.29 21.09 -17.56
CA PRO A 379 -3.47 20.82 -16.13
C PRO A 379 -3.78 22.04 -15.27
N GLY A 380 -3.26 23.23 -15.64
CA GLY A 380 -3.55 24.47 -14.92
C GLY A 380 -5.01 24.92 -15.05
N ASP A 381 -5.66 24.66 -16.20
CA ASP A 381 -7.07 24.97 -16.38
C ASP A 381 -7.98 23.94 -15.69
N THR A 382 -7.59 22.67 -15.66
CA THR A 382 -8.24 21.64 -14.81
C THR A 382 -8.20 22.06 -13.34
N TYR A 383 -7.06 22.52 -12.85
CA TYR A 383 -6.93 23.04 -11.48
C TYR A 383 -7.90 24.19 -11.19
N LYS A 384 -7.99 25.21 -12.08
CA LYS A 384 -8.91 26.34 -11.90
C LYS A 384 -10.36 25.89 -11.84
N LYS A 385 -10.75 24.96 -12.69
CA LYS A 385 -12.11 24.39 -12.70
C LYS A 385 -12.41 23.63 -11.40
N ILE A 386 -11.45 22.88 -10.85
CA ILE A 386 -11.62 22.15 -9.58
C ILE A 386 -11.79 23.12 -8.42
N ILE A 387 -10.99 24.19 -8.35
CA ILE A 387 -11.12 25.21 -7.28
C ILE A 387 -12.47 25.91 -7.34
N ASP A 388 -12.96 26.20 -8.52
CA ASP A 388 -14.25 26.87 -8.77
C ASP A 388 -15.33 25.88 -9.24
N TRP A 389 -15.27 24.64 -8.71
CA TRP A 389 -16.10 23.51 -9.15
C TRP A 389 -17.61 23.81 -9.20
N PRO A 390 -18.23 24.66 -8.35
CA PRO A 390 -19.66 24.91 -8.42
C PRO A 390 -20.08 25.53 -9.75
N ASN A 391 -19.21 26.30 -10.39
CA ASN A 391 -19.47 26.95 -11.67
C ASN A 391 -19.16 26.05 -12.87
N TYR A 392 -18.42 24.93 -12.67
CA TYR A 392 -17.97 24.07 -13.75
C TYR A 392 -18.56 22.66 -13.72
N MET A 393 -19.25 22.27 -12.65
CA MET A 393 -19.85 20.96 -12.52
C MET A 393 -21.23 20.92 -13.21
N PHE A 394 -21.28 20.29 -14.37
CA PHE A 394 -22.52 20.11 -15.11
C PHE A 394 -22.61 18.66 -15.65
N PHE A 395 -23.82 18.24 -16.01
CA PHE A 395 -24.08 16.96 -16.65
C PHE A 395 -24.60 17.22 -18.06
N PRO A 396 -23.97 16.62 -19.12
CA PRO A 396 -24.39 16.83 -20.50
C PRO A 396 -25.80 16.29 -20.72
N GLN A 397 -26.65 17.03 -21.42
CA GLN A 397 -28.04 16.62 -21.69
C GLN A 397 -28.13 15.41 -22.59
N GLU A 398 -27.09 15.14 -23.39
CA GLU A 398 -27.02 13.99 -24.28
C GLU A 398 -26.73 12.67 -23.54
N VAL A 399 -26.26 12.74 -22.30
CA VAL A 399 -25.96 11.57 -21.48
C VAL A 399 -27.14 11.32 -20.55
N HIS A 400 -27.80 10.18 -20.75
CA HIS A 400 -28.92 9.79 -19.89
C HIS A 400 -28.39 9.06 -18.68
N ILE A 401 -28.39 9.73 -17.53
CA ILE A 401 -28.10 9.16 -16.22
C ILE A 401 -29.32 9.29 -15.32
N SER A 402 -29.48 8.36 -14.36
CA SER A 402 -30.57 8.43 -13.38
C SER A 402 -30.39 9.63 -12.45
N GLN A 403 -31.49 10.09 -11.85
CA GLN A 403 -31.46 11.13 -10.83
C GLN A 403 -30.65 10.70 -9.62
N GLU A 404 -30.69 9.42 -9.26
CA GLU A 404 -29.94 8.82 -8.17
C GLU A 404 -28.41 8.86 -8.47
N ALA A 405 -28.00 8.57 -9.69
CA ALA A 405 -26.60 8.65 -10.10
C ALA A 405 -26.08 10.10 -10.07
N GLU A 406 -26.84 11.05 -10.63
CA GLU A 406 -26.48 12.46 -10.55
C GLU A 406 -26.40 12.94 -9.10
N HIS A 407 -27.42 12.58 -8.29
CA HIS A 407 -27.50 13.02 -6.90
C HIS A 407 -26.32 12.52 -6.05
N ILE A 408 -25.92 11.24 -6.17
CA ILE A 408 -24.80 10.72 -5.39
C ILE A 408 -23.48 11.35 -5.84
N ILE A 409 -23.24 11.54 -7.14
CA ILE A 409 -22.03 12.20 -7.63
C ILE A 409 -21.93 13.62 -7.08
N ARG A 410 -23.00 14.41 -7.14
CA ARG A 410 -23.02 15.78 -6.58
C ARG A 410 -22.73 15.82 -5.08
N ASN A 411 -23.21 14.83 -4.32
CA ASN A 411 -22.98 14.77 -2.87
C ASN A 411 -21.62 14.17 -2.49
N MET A 412 -20.95 13.46 -3.37
CA MET A 412 -19.53 13.11 -3.23
C MET A 412 -18.62 14.26 -3.68
N MET A 413 -19.03 15.05 -4.66
CA MET A 413 -18.26 16.13 -5.25
C MET A 413 -18.78 17.51 -4.78
N THR A 414 -18.80 17.69 -3.49
CA THR A 414 -19.14 18.96 -2.81
C THR A 414 -18.01 19.34 -1.84
N TRP A 415 -18.16 20.48 -1.15
CA TRP A 415 -17.21 20.89 -0.11
C TRP A 415 -17.06 19.81 0.97
N ALA A 416 -15.85 19.67 1.53
CA ALA A 416 -15.51 18.59 2.45
C ALA A 416 -16.51 18.39 3.60
N ASP A 417 -16.98 19.51 4.21
CA ASP A 417 -17.92 19.49 5.32
C ASP A 417 -19.34 18.99 4.95
N GLY A 418 -19.73 19.15 3.68
CA GLY A 418 -21.03 18.69 3.16
C GLY A 418 -20.98 17.34 2.45
N ARG A 419 -19.81 16.75 2.33
CA ARG A 419 -19.61 15.52 1.58
C ARG A 419 -20.16 14.29 2.32
N LEU A 420 -20.74 13.35 1.58
CA LEU A 420 -21.27 12.12 2.16
C LEU A 420 -20.19 11.34 2.93
N THR A 421 -20.56 10.82 4.09
CA THR A 421 -19.77 9.81 4.80
C THR A 421 -19.92 8.44 4.13
N VAL A 422 -19.09 7.46 4.49
CA VAL A 422 -19.20 6.10 3.96
C VAL A 422 -20.57 5.48 4.22
N GLU A 423 -21.16 5.75 5.39
CA GLU A 423 -22.50 5.28 5.75
C GLU A 423 -23.57 5.96 4.86
N GLY A 424 -23.43 7.25 4.63
CA GLY A 424 -24.31 8.03 3.73
C GLY A 424 -24.22 7.52 2.28
N ILE A 425 -23.03 7.21 1.81
CA ILE A 425 -22.81 6.64 0.46
C ILE A 425 -23.45 5.25 0.36
N LYS A 426 -23.21 4.35 1.34
CA LYS A 426 -23.73 2.99 1.32
C LYS A 426 -25.26 2.92 1.43
N SER A 427 -25.89 3.86 2.10
CA SER A 427 -27.32 3.94 2.26
C SER A 427 -28.04 4.70 1.12
N HIS A 428 -27.25 5.25 0.17
CA HIS A 428 -27.82 6.05 -0.91
C HIS A 428 -28.68 5.19 -1.86
N PRO A 429 -29.83 5.69 -2.37
CA PRO A 429 -30.74 4.98 -3.29
C PRO A 429 -30.05 4.40 -4.53
N PHE A 430 -28.99 5.03 -5.03
CA PHE A 430 -28.21 4.51 -6.17
C PHE A 430 -27.66 3.09 -5.89
N PHE A 431 -27.33 2.77 -4.66
CA PHE A 431 -26.89 1.44 -4.23
C PHE A 431 -28.01 0.61 -3.60
N GLY A 432 -29.28 1.00 -3.79
CA GLY A 432 -30.42 0.33 -3.21
C GLY A 432 -30.41 -1.17 -3.49
N GLY A 433 -30.52 -2.00 -2.42
CA GLY A 433 -30.46 -3.45 -2.51
C GLY A 433 -29.07 -4.07 -2.58
N ALA A 434 -27.98 -3.29 -2.47
CA ALA A 434 -26.63 -3.84 -2.42
C ALA A 434 -26.37 -4.59 -1.11
N ASP A 435 -26.02 -5.86 -1.21
CA ASP A 435 -25.48 -6.64 -0.09
C ASP A 435 -23.96 -6.44 -0.01
N TRP A 436 -23.55 -5.54 0.87
CA TRP A 436 -22.15 -5.11 1.03
C TRP A 436 -21.22 -6.23 1.50
N ASP A 437 -21.74 -7.24 2.18
CA ASP A 437 -20.94 -8.35 2.71
C ASP A 437 -20.69 -9.43 1.64
N SER A 438 -21.58 -9.54 0.66
CA SER A 438 -21.51 -10.56 -0.39
C SER A 438 -20.96 -10.10 -1.73
N LEU A 439 -20.61 -8.82 -1.90
CA LEU A 439 -20.15 -8.25 -3.19
C LEU A 439 -19.03 -9.08 -3.85
N ARG A 440 -18.12 -9.64 -3.07
CA ARG A 440 -17.01 -10.47 -3.58
C ARG A 440 -17.46 -11.81 -4.15
N TYR A 441 -18.68 -12.23 -3.89
CA TYR A 441 -19.28 -13.48 -4.37
C TYR A 441 -20.27 -13.28 -5.52
N ILE A 442 -20.57 -12.03 -5.87
CA ILE A 442 -21.43 -11.68 -7.01
C ILE A 442 -20.60 -11.78 -8.29
N ALA A 443 -21.19 -12.31 -9.35
CA ALA A 443 -20.51 -12.38 -10.65
C ALA A 443 -20.22 -10.96 -11.17
N PRO A 444 -18.98 -10.58 -11.44
CA PRO A 444 -18.63 -9.25 -11.93
C PRO A 444 -19.07 -9.07 -13.39
N PRO A 445 -19.35 -7.83 -13.80
CA PRO A 445 -19.80 -7.54 -15.18
C PRO A 445 -18.74 -7.78 -16.25
N PHE A 446 -17.47 -7.82 -15.84
CA PHE A 446 -16.33 -8.12 -16.70
C PHE A 446 -15.43 -9.15 -16.04
N VAL A 447 -15.11 -10.22 -16.76
CA VAL A 447 -14.11 -11.23 -16.35
C VAL A 447 -13.03 -11.26 -17.44
N PRO A 448 -11.74 -11.05 -17.09
CA PRO A 448 -10.67 -11.07 -18.06
C PRO A 448 -10.50 -12.46 -18.68
N SER A 449 -10.39 -12.53 -20.01
CA SER A 449 -10.07 -13.77 -20.73
C SER A 449 -8.55 -13.96 -20.77
N LEU A 450 -8.03 -14.86 -19.96
CA LEU A 450 -6.60 -15.04 -19.78
C LEU A 450 -6.11 -16.32 -20.46
N GLN A 451 -5.02 -16.22 -21.21
CA GLN A 451 -4.39 -17.34 -21.92
C GLN A 451 -3.43 -18.11 -21.00
N SER A 452 -2.84 -17.45 -20.00
CA SER A 452 -1.89 -18.04 -19.07
C SER A 452 -1.82 -17.25 -17.75
N ILE A 453 -1.13 -17.79 -16.76
CA ILE A 453 -0.86 -17.09 -15.48
C ILE A 453 0.07 -15.88 -15.65
N THR A 454 0.75 -15.77 -16.79
CA THR A 454 1.64 -14.66 -17.14
C THR A 454 1.07 -13.77 -18.24
N ASP A 455 -0.23 -13.88 -18.50
CA ASP A 455 -0.90 -13.06 -19.51
C ASP A 455 -0.86 -11.58 -19.14
N THR A 456 -0.45 -10.74 -20.08
CA THR A 456 -0.32 -9.29 -19.93
C THR A 456 -1.12 -8.52 -20.99
N THR A 457 -2.10 -9.18 -21.62
CA THR A 457 -2.91 -8.60 -22.71
C THR A 457 -3.63 -7.31 -22.27
N TYR A 458 -3.99 -7.21 -20.98
CA TYR A 458 -4.67 -6.05 -20.42
C TYR A 458 -3.74 -4.93 -19.95
N PHE A 459 -2.43 -5.06 -20.21
CA PHE A 459 -1.45 -4.02 -19.90
C PHE A 459 -0.96 -3.34 -21.17
N PRO A 460 -0.95 -2.00 -21.23
CA PRO A 460 -0.43 -1.27 -22.38
C PRO A 460 1.09 -1.27 -22.35
N THR A 461 1.70 -2.27 -22.96
CA THR A 461 3.15 -2.44 -22.96
C THR A 461 3.85 -1.77 -24.13
N ASP A 462 3.10 -1.31 -25.14
CA ASP A 462 3.63 -0.74 -26.37
C ASP A 462 4.32 0.62 -26.16
N ASP A 463 3.89 1.38 -25.16
CA ASP A 463 4.44 2.69 -24.83
C ASP A 463 5.64 2.66 -23.85
N LEU A 464 6.06 1.47 -23.37
CA LEU A 464 7.06 1.36 -22.29
C LEU A 464 8.52 1.57 -22.76
N GLY A 465 8.76 1.63 -24.07
CA GLY A 465 10.10 1.80 -24.65
C GLY A 465 11.03 0.60 -24.41
N ASN A 466 12.30 0.75 -24.83
CA ASN A 466 13.32 -0.28 -24.65
C ASN A 466 13.84 -0.26 -23.20
N LEU A 467 13.14 -0.92 -22.28
CA LEU A 467 13.66 -1.18 -20.93
C LEU A 467 14.46 -2.49 -20.92
N PRO A 468 15.55 -2.58 -20.15
CA PRO A 468 16.36 -3.81 -20.08
C PRO A 468 15.47 -4.97 -19.59
N GLU A 469 15.55 -6.12 -20.25
CA GLU A 469 14.75 -7.30 -19.88
C GLU A 469 15.06 -7.81 -18.48
N GLN A 470 16.29 -7.63 -18.03
CA GLN A 470 16.71 -8.04 -16.68
C GLN A 470 17.28 -6.84 -15.91
N LEU A 471 16.98 -6.79 -14.62
CA LEU A 471 17.58 -5.83 -13.71
C LEU A 471 19.01 -6.28 -13.34
N GLU A 472 19.95 -5.34 -13.35
CA GLU A 472 21.30 -5.60 -12.88
C GLU A 472 21.29 -5.79 -11.35
N VAL A 473 22.03 -6.81 -10.90
CA VAL A 473 22.26 -7.06 -9.47
C VAL A 473 23.39 -6.17 -9.00
N HIS A 474 23.10 -5.24 -8.11
CA HIS A 474 24.12 -4.35 -7.53
C HIS A 474 24.60 -4.91 -6.19
N GLU A 475 25.84 -5.37 -6.14
CA GLU A 475 26.54 -5.67 -4.90
C GLU A 475 27.31 -4.42 -4.46
N ALA A 476 26.98 -3.83 -3.33
CA ALA A 476 27.74 -2.71 -2.83
C ALA A 476 27.90 -2.71 -1.31
N LEU A 477 29.05 -2.18 -0.95
CA LEU A 477 29.46 -1.79 0.40
C LEU A 477 28.51 -0.68 0.92
N GLY A 478 28.01 -0.88 2.15
CA GLY A 478 26.99 -0.06 2.80
C GLY A 478 27.26 1.44 2.67
N SER A 479 26.29 2.15 2.12
CA SER A 479 26.30 3.60 2.02
C SER A 479 25.39 4.22 3.09
N GLU A 480 25.63 5.48 3.45
CA GLU A 480 24.75 6.28 4.31
C GLU A 480 23.29 6.30 3.81
N ARG A 481 23.08 6.12 2.50
CA ARG A 481 21.76 6.02 1.84
C ARG A 481 20.92 4.86 2.37
N ASP A 482 21.56 3.79 2.87
CA ASP A 482 20.84 2.62 3.40
C ASP A 482 20.18 2.88 4.76
N LEU A 483 20.64 3.89 5.51
CA LEU A 483 20.08 4.24 6.81
C LEU A 483 18.65 4.73 6.72
N ALA A 484 18.33 5.47 5.69
CA ALA A 484 16.99 5.99 5.45
C ALA A 484 15.96 4.87 5.20
N PHE A 485 16.42 3.67 4.79
CA PHE A 485 15.56 2.53 4.43
C PHE A 485 15.66 1.35 5.41
N ILE A 486 16.22 1.58 6.62
CA ILE A 486 16.23 0.57 7.69
C ILE A 486 14.79 0.17 8.02
N GLY A 487 14.54 -1.15 8.13
CA GLY A 487 13.23 -1.70 8.42
C GLY A 487 12.30 -1.82 7.21
N PHE A 488 12.77 -1.51 5.98
CA PHE A 488 11.97 -1.64 4.77
C PHE A 488 11.63 -3.10 4.42
N THR A 489 12.45 -4.06 4.83
CA THR A 489 12.26 -5.48 4.51
C THR A 489 11.05 -6.07 5.22
N PHE A 490 10.17 -6.71 4.45
CA PHE A 490 8.96 -7.36 4.92
C PHE A 490 8.78 -8.72 4.25
N LYS A 491 8.09 -9.64 4.92
CA LYS A 491 7.71 -10.96 4.39
C LYS A 491 6.36 -11.35 4.96
N ARG A 492 5.38 -11.52 4.08
CA ARG A 492 4.05 -11.99 4.48
C ARG A 492 4.06 -13.47 4.74
N PHE A 493 3.58 -13.87 5.90
CA PHE A 493 3.30 -15.26 6.20
C PHE A 493 1.88 -15.60 5.74
N THR A 494 1.75 -16.45 4.75
CA THR A 494 0.45 -16.94 4.27
C THR A 494 0.16 -18.29 4.90
N ASN A 495 -0.92 -18.38 5.65
CA ASN A 495 -1.39 -19.62 6.31
C ASN A 495 -1.89 -20.69 5.32
N GLY A 496 -1.33 -20.82 4.13
CA GLY A 496 -1.68 -21.89 3.17
C GLY A 496 -3.14 -21.90 2.67
N GLN A 497 -3.90 -20.83 2.90
CA GLN A 497 -5.32 -20.77 2.52
C GLN A 497 -5.58 -20.10 1.16
N HIS A 498 -4.53 -19.66 0.45
CA HIS A 498 -4.67 -19.10 -0.90
C HIS A 498 -3.67 -19.82 -1.84
N THR A 499 -4.06 -20.99 -2.32
CA THR A 499 -3.53 -21.62 -3.53
C THR A 499 -4.58 -21.57 -4.61
#